data_817f9bcafa021664dfabb843b93cd6a7
#
_entry.id   817f9bcafa021664dfabb843b93cd6a7
#
_cell.length_a   1.000
_cell.length_b   1.000
_cell.length_c   1.000
_cell.angle_alpha   90.00
_cell.angle_beta   90.00
_cell.angle_gamma   90.00
#
_symmetry.space_group_name_H-M   'P 1'
#
loop_
_entity.id
_entity.type
_entity.pdbx_description
1 polymer ?
#
loop_
_entity_poly.entity_id
_entity_poly.type
_entity_poly.pdbx_seq_one_letter_code
_entity_poly.pdbx_strand_id
1 'polypeptide(L)'
;MMLDIKAVSKLLTVSEKKIYRWIQSGDLPAYKIGETYRINQVELLEWATDKKIAVSPAIFDEVPDSTAHAVSVGDALKTGGIHYNVAGTDLASVINAVVGVINLPDTINRTLLADALIAREHLGTTAIGDGIALPHVRNPIIFHVEHPLLALCFLERPVEFAALDGKPVDTLFIIVTHTVRSHLHILSRLAYALHQPQLRRAVVKTTKTSALFEIFTSFESSISSSPSGTV
;
A
#
# COMPACT_ATOMS: atom_id res chain seq x y z
N MET A 1 0.15 10.78 -12.13
CA MET A 1 0.72 12.15 -12.28
C MET A 1 2.23 12.05 -12.38
N MET A 2 2.88 12.99 -13.11
CA MET A 2 4.34 13.04 -13.23
C MET A 2 4.88 14.17 -12.36
N LEU A 3 5.69 13.82 -11.38
CA LEU A 3 6.30 14.72 -10.41
C LEU A 3 7.67 15.21 -10.92
N ASP A 4 8.04 16.43 -10.60
CA ASP A 4 9.39 16.93 -10.79
C ASP A 4 10.31 16.61 -9.59
N ILE A 5 11.61 16.82 -9.76
CA ILE A 5 12.61 16.54 -8.73
C ILE A 5 12.33 17.31 -7.43
N LYS A 6 11.88 18.56 -7.55
CA LYS A 6 11.60 19.43 -6.39
C LYS A 6 10.41 18.93 -5.58
N ALA A 7 9.34 18.49 -6.26
CA ALA A 7 8.19 17.87 -5.62
C ALA A 7 8.58 16.59 -4.89
N VAL A 8 9.34 15.69 -5.57
CA VAL A 8 9.82 14.45 -4.97
C VAL A 8 10.73 14.71 -3.76
N SER A 9 11.61 15.71 -3.83
CA SER A 9 12.48 16.12 -2.74
C SER A 9 11.68 16.49 -1.48
N LYS A 10 10.60 17.27 -1.64
CA LYS A 10 9.70 17.65 -0.56
C LYS A 10 8.94 16.44 0.00
N LEU A 11 8.40 15.60 -0.88
CA LEU A 11 7.60 14.44 -0.50
C LEU A 11 8.39 13.39 0.28
N LEU A 12 9.66 13.19 -0.07
CA LEU A 12 10.56 12.25 0.61
C LEU A 12 11.36 12.88 1.74
N THR A 13 11.26 14.19 1.92
CA THR A 13 12.05 14.96 2.91
C THR A 13 13.56 14.74 2.75
N VAL A 14 14.03 14.73 1.49
CA VAL A 14 15.45 14.55 1.14
C VAL A 14 15.91 15.63 0.15
N SER A 15 17.22 15.85 0.06
CA SER A 15 17.76 16.85 -0.90
C SER A 15 17.59 16.40 -2.35
N GLU A 16 17.39 17.36 -3.27
CA GLU A 16 17.33 17.09 -4.72
C GLU A 16 18.59 16.34 -5.21
N LYS A 17 19.76 16.66 -4.66
CA LYS A 17 21.03 15.96 -4.94
C LYS A 17 20.94 14.46 -4.66
N LYS A 18 20.22 14.07 -3.60
CA LYS A 18 20.01 12.65 -3.25
C LYS A 18 19.08 11.98 -4.26
N ILE A 19 18.03 12.67 -4.72
CA ILE A 19 17.14 12.19 -5.78
C ILE A 19 17.92 11.95 -7.08
N TYR A 20 18.72 12.93 -7.53
CA TYR A 20 19.55 12.77 -8.71
C TYR A 20 20.49 11.57 -8.62
N ARG A 21 21.09 11.33 -7.46
CA ARG A 21 21.96 10.17 -7.23
C ARG A 21 21.20 8.85 -7.40
N TRP A 22 20.01 8.74 -6.84
CA TRP A 22 19.17 7.55 -6.99
C TRP A 22 18.72 7.31 -8.45
N ILE A 23 18.44 8.37 -9.20
CA ILE A 23 18.12 8.27 -10.62
C ILE A 23 19.35 7.80 -11.41
N GLN A 24 20.52 8.36 -11.15
CA GLN A 24 21.76 8.00 -11.83
C GLN A 24 22.24 6.58 -11.55
N SER A 25 21.99 6.08 -10.34
CA SER A 25 22.28 4.68 -9.98
C SER A 25 21.24 3.69 -10.51
N GLY A 26 20.16 4.16 -11.14
CA GLY A 26 19.05 3.31 -11.59
C GLY A 26 18.16 2.79 -10.45
N ASP A 27 18.34 3.29 -9.23
CA ASP A 27 17.58 2.88 -8.05
C ASP A 27 16.15 3.43 -8.09
N LEU A 28 16.00 4.73 -8.41
CA LEU A 28 14.70 5.40 -8.53
C LEU A 28 14.26 5.48 -9.99
N PRO A 29 13.12 4.87 -10.37
CA PRO A 29 12.56 4.98 -11.71
C PRO A 29 12.26 6.44 -12.06
N ALA A 30 12.79 6.92 -13.18
CA ALA A 30 12.56 8.27 -13.67
C ALA A 30 12.58 8.33 -15.20
N TYR A 31 11.78 9.22 -15.75
CA TYR A 31 11.66 9.45 -17.20
C TYR A 31 12.32 10.78 -17.55
N LYS A 32 13.26 10.78 -18.49
CA LYS A 32 13.87 12.00 -19.00
C LYS A 32 12.96 12.61 -20.06
N ILE A 33 12.40 13.80 -19.78
CA ILE A 33 11.57 14.56 -20.69
C ILE A 33 12.28 15.89 -20.98
N GLY A 34 12.87 15.99 -22.18
CA GLY A 34 13.78 17.09 -22.51
C GLY A 34 15.02 17.07 -21.64
N GLU A 35 15.31 18.18 -20.96
CA GLU A 35 16.44 18.30 -20.02
C GLU A 35 16.07 17.98 -18.56
N THR A 36 14.82 17.65 -18.26
CA THR A 36 14.34 17.43 -16.92
C THR A 36 13.94 15.98 -16.67
N TYR A 37 14.12 15.51 -15.44
CA TYR A 37 13.58 14.23 -15.00
C TYR A 37 12.16 14.40 -14.47
N ARG A 38 11.31 13.41 -14.79
CA ARG A 38 9.95 13.26 -14.26
C ARG A 38 9.82 11.89 -13.64
N ILE A 39 9.20 11.82 -12.49
CA ILE A 39 8.99 10.59 -11.74
C ILE A 39 7.48 10.33 -11.68
N ASN A 40 7.07 9.11 -12.02
CA ASN A 40 5.68 8.71 -11.87
C ASN A 40 5.36 8.57 -10.38
N GLN A 41 4.28 9.21 -9.94
CA GLN A 41 3.84 9.22 -8.54
C GLN A 41 3.57 7.82 -8.00
N VAL A 42 3.01 6.92 -8.81
CA VAL A 42 2.77 5.51 -8.45
C VAL A 42 4.08 4.79 -8.20
N GLU A 43 5.00 4.88 -9.19
CA GLU A 43 6.31 4.24 -9.13
C GLU A 43 7.16 4.79 -7.96
N LEU A 44 7.02 6.09 -7.66
CA LEU A 44 7.67 6.70 -6.50
C LEU A 44 7.20 6.08 -5.19
N LEU A 45 5.88 5.88 -5.03
CA LEU A 45 5.31 5.31 -3.81
C LEU A 45 5.65 3.82 -3.67
N GLU A 46 5.58 3.06 -4.76
CA GLU A 46 6.03 1.66 -4.77
C GLU A 46 7.49 1.57 -4.35
N TRP A 47 8.35 2.35 -5.01
CA TRP A 47 9.78 2.39 -4.72
C TRP A 47 10.07 2.82 -3.27
N ALA A 48 9.40 3.86 -2.77
CA ALA A 48 9.60 4.33 -1.40
C ALA A 48 9.15 3.29 -0.37
N THR A 49 8.07 2.57 -0.64
CA THR A 49 7.58 1.47 0.19
C THR A 49 8.60 0.34 0.24
N ASP A 50 9.12 -0.09 -0.90
CA ASP A 50 10.14 -1.13 -1.01
C ASP A 50 11.43 -0.74 -0.27
N LYS A 51 11.84 0.52 -0.38
CA LYS A 51 13.05 1.05 0.29
C LYS A 51 12.81 1.47 1.74
N LYS A 52 11.60 1.33 2.27
CA LYS A 52 11.19 1.76 3.62
C LYS A 52 11.46 3.26 3.87
N ILE A 53 11.29 4.08 2.84
CA ILE A 53 11.45 5.53 2.92
C ILE A 53 10.08 6.13 3.23
N ALA A 54 10.00 6.93 4.28
CA ALA A 54 8.78 7.64 4.64
C ALA A 54 8.42 8.66 3.54
N VAL A 55 7.16 8.65 3.11
CA VAL A 55 6.61 9.62 2.16
C VAL A 55 5.67 10.55 2.90
N SER A 56 5.83 11.84 2.70
CA SER A 56 4.94 12.85 3.31
C SER A 56 3.50 12.64 2.87
N PRO A 57 2.51 12.73 3.77
CA PRO A 57 1.09 12.72 3.42
C PRO A 57 0.69 13.79 2.39
N ALA A 58 1.45 14.88 2.28
CA ALA A 58 1.26 15.94 1.30
C ALA A 58 1.29 15.46 -0.19
N ILE A 59 1.72 14.24 -0.45
CA ILE A 59 1.65 13.63 -1.79
C ILE A 59 0.21 13.57 -2.32
N PHE A 60 -0.79 13.75 -1.44
CA PHE A 60 -2.22 13.68 -1.76
C PHE A 60 -2.89 15.05 -1.88
N ASP A 61 -2.23 16.13 -1.41
CA ASP A 61 -2.83 17.47 -1.34
C ASP A 61 -2.89 18.19 -2.69
N GLU A 62 -2.16 17.72 -3.71
CA GLU A 62 -2.01 18.41 -5.00
C GLU A 62 -3.01 18.00 -6.09
N VAL A 63 -4.08 17.27 -5.76
CA VAL A 63 -5.13 16.95 -6.76
C VAL A 63 -6.46 17.56 -6.35
N PRO A 64 -6.80 18.76 -6.86
CA PRO A 64 -8.12 19.34 -6.64
C PRO A 64 -9.14 18.58 -7.50
N ASP A 65 -9.88 17.68 -6.89
CA ASP A 65 -11.13 17.20 -7.44
C ASP A 65 -12.19 17.18 -6.32
N SER A 66 -13.15 18.10 -6.45
CA SER A 66 -14.08 18.54 -5.41
C SER A 66 -15.22 17.55 -5.14
N THR A 67 -15.18 16.32 -5.64
CA THR A 67 -16.32 15.39 -5.56
C THR A 67 -16.06 14.01 -5.02
N ALA A 68 -14.80 13.62 -4.76
CA ALA A 68 -14.50 12.34 -4.17
C ALA A 68 -14.15 12.49 -2.68
N HIS A 69 -15.02 12.07 -1.79
CA HIS A 69 -14.72 11.86 -0.39
C HIS A 69 -13.43 11.03 -0.31
N ALA A 70 -12.45 11.54 0.42
CA ALA A 70 -11.19 10.80 0.64
C ALA A 70 -11.54 9.44 1.26
N VAL A 71 -11.24 8.37 0.54
CA VAL A 71 -11.59 7.02 1.01
C VAL A 71 -10.80 6.71 2.26
N SER A 72 -11.50 6.46 3.35
CA SER A 72 -10.91 6.07 4.62
C SER A 72 -10.32 4.65 4.51
N VAL A 73 -9.13 4.44 5.08
CA VAL A 73 -8.55 3.09 5.26
C VAL A 73 -9.47 2.22 6.11
N GLY A 74 -10.08 2.82 7.14
CA GLY A 74 -11.04 2.13 8.00
C GLY A 74 -12.29 1.68 7.23
N ASP A 75 -12.83 2.49 6.33
CA ASP A 75 -14.01 2.10 5.52
C ASP A 75 -13.63 1.08 4.44
N ALA A 76 -12.48 1.22 3.81
CA ALA A 76 -11.97 0.21 2.90
C ALA A 76 -11.76 -1.15 3.60
N LEU A 77 -11.28 -1.12 4.86
CA LEU A 77 -11.10 -2.32 5.67
C LEU A 77 -12.44 -2.97 6.06
N LYS A 78 -13.49 -2.18 6.35
CA LYS A 78 -14.85 -2.71 6.56
C LYS A 78 -15.39 -3.40 5.31
N THR A 79 -15.11 -2.84 4.13
CA THR A 79 -15.51 -3.42 2.84
C THR A 79 -14.80 -4.75 2.58
N GLY A 80 -13.47 -4.82 2.72
CA GLY A 80 -12.67 -6.01 2.42
C GLY A 80 -12.70 -7.07 3.51
N GLY A 81 -12.90 -6.65 4.75
CA GLY A 81 -13.00 -7.53 5.91
C GLY A 81 -11.67 -7.89 6.56
N ILE A 82 -11.78 -8.62 7.69
CA ILE A 82 -10.64 -9.17 8.42
C ILE A 82 -10.82 -10.69 8.49
N HIS A 83 -9.83 -11.40 8.01
CA HIS A 83 -9.88 -12.86 7.83
C HIS A 83 -8.75 -13.52 8.62
N TYR A 84 -9.06 -14.61 9.30
CA TYR A 84 -8.14 -15.34 10.16
C TYR A 84 -7.91 -16.75 9.64
N ASN A 85 -6.77 -17.33 9.99
CA ASN A 85 -6.42 -18.71 9.66
C ASN A 85 -6.50 -19.00 8.14
N VAL A 86 -6.02 -18.06 7.32
CA VAL A 86 -6.00 -18.27 5.87
C VAL A 86 -4.92 -19.29 5.55
N ALA A 87 -5.33 -20.39 4.91
CA ALA A 87 -4.44 -21.50 4.59
C ALA A 87 -3.52 -21.19 3.41
N GLY A 88 -2.38 -21.89 3.36
CA GLY A 88 -1.43 -21.83 2.25
C GLY A 88 -0.02 -22.18 2.72
N THR A 89 0.81 -22.65 1.80
CA THR A 89 2.18 -23.10 2.10
C THR A 89 3.25 -22.34 1.30
N ASP A 90 2.83 -21.63 0.28
CA ASP A 90 3.67 -20.85 -0.62
C ASP A 90 2.91 -19.59 -1.09
N LEU A 91 3.61 -18.69 -1.77
CA LEU A 91 3.06 -17.43 -2.27
C LEU A 91 1.77 -17.63 -3.07
N ALA A 92 1.79 -18.54 -4.05
CA ALA A 92 0.67 -18.70 -4.96
C ALA A 92 -0.56 -19.30 -4.24
N SER A 93 -0.37 -20.32 -3.41
CA SER A 93 -1.44 -20.94 -2.64
C SER A 93 -2.07 -19.97 -1.64
N VAL A 94 -1.25 -19.15 -0.96
CA VAL A 94 -1.74 -18.11 -0.04
C VAL A 94 -2.54 -17.04 -0.77
N ILE A 95 -2.04 -16.49 -1.88
CA ILE A 95 -2.76 -15.47 -2.64
C ILE A 95 -4.10 -16.01 -3.16
N ASN A 96 -4.13 -17.25 -3.68
CA ASN A 96 -5.39 -17.88 -4.11
C ASN A 96 -6.36 -18.07 -2.94
N ALA A 97 -5.89 -18.54 -1.78
CA ALA A 97 -6.74 -18.71 -0.59
C ALA A 97 -7.28 -17.36 -0.10
N VAL A 98 -6.44 -16.34 -0.04
CA VAL A 98 -6.84 -14.97 0.34
C VAL A 98 -7.92 -14.44 -0.60
N VAL A 99 -7.70 -14.50 -1.92
CA VAL A 99 -8.68 -14.05 -2.92
C VAL A 99 -9.99 -14.87 -2.84
N GLY A 100 -9.90 -16.11 -2.37
CA GLY A 100 -11.06 -16.98 -2.12
C GLY A 100 -11.95 -16.50 -0.97
N VAL A 101 -11.35 -15.92 0.11
CA VAL A 101 -12.07 -15.60 1.36
C VAL A 101 -12.44 -14.13 1.51
N ILE A 102 -11.72 -13.21 0.88
CA ILE A 102 -11.99 -11.77 1.01
C ILE A 102 -13.34 -11.36 0.38
N ASN A 103 -13.93 -10.29 0.93
CA ASN A 103 -15.24 -9.78 0.52
C ASN A 103 -15.15 -9.06 -0.84
N LEU A 104 -15.10 -9.83 -1.94
CA LEU A 104 -15.08 -9.29 -3.30
C LEU A 104 -16.49 -9.31 -3.89
N PRO A 105 -16.86 -8.27 -4.67
CA PRO A 105 -18.06 -8.32 -5.51
C PRO A 105 -18.02 -9.50 -6.50
N ASP A 106 -19.15 -10.08 -6.80
CA ASP A 106 -19.26 -11.20 -7.76
C ASP A 106 -18.82 -10.83 -9.19
N THR A 107 -18.79 -9.55 -9.50
CA THR A 107 -18.29 -9.00 -10.77
C THR A 107 -16.79 -9.14 -10.94
N ILE A 108 -16.04 -9.39 -9.87
CA ILE A 108 -14.59 -9.53 -9.91
C ILE A 108 -14.19 -10.95 -10.25
N ASN A 109 -13.44 -11.09 -11.33
CA ASN A 109 -12.81 -12.36 -11.66
C ASN A 109 -11.68 -12.67 -10.66
N ARG A 110 -11.95 -13.58 -9.72
CA ARG A 110 -11.03 -13.96 -8.63
C ARG A 110 -9.73 -14.55 -9.16
N THR A 111 -9.79 -15.37 -10.21
CA THR A 111 -8.58 -15.96 -10.82
C THR A 111 -7.69 -14.87 -11.40
N LEU A 112 -8.28 -13.95 -12.18
CA LEU A 112 -7.53 -12.83 -12.75
C LEU A 112 -6.91 -11.95 -11.66
N LEU A 113 -7.60 -11.71 -10.55
CA LEU A 113 -7.06 -10.95 -9.43
C LEU A 113 -5.88 -11.67 -8.78
N ALA A 114 -6.01 -12.97 -8.52
CA ALA A 114 -4.94 -13.78 -7.95
C ALA A 114 -3.69 -13.78 -8.86
N ASP A 115 -3.87 -14.01 -10.15
CA ASP A 115 -2.78 -13.98 -11.14
C ASP A 115 -2.08 -12.62 -11.19
N ALA A 116 -2.85 -11.52 -11.15
CA ALA A 116 -2.30 -10.17 -11.14
C ALA A 116 -1.51 -9.86 -9.87
N LEU A 117 -1.97 -10.32 -8.69
CA LEU A 117 -1.26 -10.17 -7.42
C LEU A 117 0.05 -10.97 -7.41
N ILE A 118 0.00 -12.22 -7.88
CA ILE A 118 1.19 -13.09 -7.98
C ILE A 118 2.20 -12.50 -8.98
N ALA A 119 1.73 -12.05 -10.14
CA ALA A 119 2.61 -11.41 -11.13
C ALA A 119 3.27 -10.14 -10.60
N ARG A 120 2.55 -9.34 -9.78
CA ARG A 120 3.10 -8.15 -9.12
C ARG A 120 4.19 -8.53 -8.10
N GLU A 121 3.97 -9.55 -7.31
CA GLU A 121 4.93 -10.00 -6.30
C GLU A 121 6.23 -10.51 -6.92
N HIS A 122 6.16 -11.15 -8.08
CA HIS A 122 7.35 -11.60 -8.82
C HIS A 122 8.20 -10.46 -9.39
N LEU A 123 7.67 -9.25 -9.53
CA LEU A 123 8.44 -8.07 -9.94
C LEU A 123 9.26 -7.46 -8.79
N GLY A 124 8.93 -7.82 -7.57
CA GLY A 124 9.57 -7.34 -6.35
C GLY A 124 8.62 -7.53 -5.18
N THR A 125 9.18 -7.89 -4.02
CA THR A 125 8.36 -8.21 -2.85
C THR A 125 7.55 -7.01 -2.36
N THR A 126 6.29 -7.26 -2.00
CA THR A 126 5.43 -6.29 -1.30
C THR A 126 5.56 -6.40 0.23
N ALA A 127 6.43 -7.26 0.73
CA ALA A 127 6.68 -7.41 2.15
C ALA A 127 7.45 -6.20 2.72
N ILE A 128 6.88 -5.59 3.73
CA ILE A 128 7.45 -4.42 4.41
C ILE A 128 8.24 -4.74 5.67
N GLY A 129 8.46 -6.04 5.91
CA GLY A 129 9.15 -6.60 7.07
C GLY A 129 8.26 -6.86 8.28
N ASP A 130 8.84 -7.49 9.31
CA ASP A 130 8.15 -7.91 10.53
C ASP A 130 6.91 -8.79 10.29
N GLY A 131 6.96 -9.64 9.25
CA GLY A 131 5.89 -10.56 8.92
C GLY A 131 4.71 -9.95 8.16
N ILE A 132 4.81 -8.69 7.70
CA ILE A 132 3.71 -7.99 7.02
C ILE A 132 4.03 -7.80 5.53
N ALA A 133 3.05 -8.06 4.66
CA ALA A 133 3.09 -7.70 3.25
C ALA A 133 1.82 -6.95 2.81
N LEU A 134 1.97 -6.15 1.74
CA LEU A 134 0.91 -5.33 1.15
C LEU A 134 0.67 -5.73 -0.32
N PRO A 135 0.19 -6.96 -0.62
CA PRO A 135 -0.06 -7.35 -1.99
C PRO A 135 -1.12 -6.46 -2.64
N HIS A 136 -0.79 -5.91 -3.79
CA HIS A 136 -1.65 -5.03 -4.57
C HIS A 136 -1.39 -5.19 -6.06
N VAL A 137 -2.34 -4.85 -6.89
CA VAL A 137 -2.18 -4.92 -8.35
C VAL A 137 -1.49 -3.66 -8.87
N ARG A 138 -0.60 -3.81 -9.86
CA ARG A 138 0.10 -2.67 -10.47
C ARG A 138 -0.84 -1.72 -11.23
N ASN A 139 -1.88 -2.26 -11.84
CA ASN A 139 -2.87 -1.47 -12.56
C ASN A 139 -4.27 -1.70 -11.97
N PRO A 140 -4.72 -0.84 -11.04
CA PRO A 140 -5.99 -1.03 -10.35
C PRO A 140 -7.23 -0.86 -11.25
N ILE A 141 -7.11 -0.17 -12.39
CA ILE A 141 -8.25 0.14 -13.28
C ILE A 141 -8.90 -1.12 -13.88
N ILE A 142 -8.19 -2.25 -13.89
CA ILE A 142 -8.69 -3.52 -14.44
C ILE A 142 -9.85 -4.08 -13.60
N PHE A 143 -9.91 -3.73 -12.31
CA PHE A 143 -10.92 -4.26 -11.38
C PHE A 143 -11.97 -3.19 -11.09
N HIS A 144 -13.16 -3.39 -11.62
CA HIS A 144 -14.31 -2.49 -11.43
C HIS A 144 -14.97 -2.75 -10.08
N VAL A 145 -14.44 -2.16 -9.01
CA VAL A 145 -15.08 -2.12 -7.69
C VAL A 145 -15.77 -0.78 -7.49
N GLU A 146 -16.98 -0.76 -6.94
CA GLU A 146 -17.70 0.50 -6.65
C GLU A 146 -17.01 1.29 -5.54
N HIS A 147 -16.51 0.58 -4.54
CA HIS A 147 -15.78 1.13 -3.40
C HIS A 147 -14.42 0.46 -3.26
N PRO A 148 -13.38 1.22 -2.90
CA PRO A 148 -12.10 0.66 -2.53
C PRO A 148 -12.22 -0.38 -1.41
N LEU A 149 -11.44 -1.43 -1.54
CA LEU A 149 -11.44 -2.57 -0.64
C LEU A 149 -10.03 -2.78 -0.10
N LEU A 150 -9.93 -2.92 1.21
CA LEU A 150 -8.73 -3.34 1.91
C LEU A 150 -9.11 -4.57 2.74
N ALA A 151 -8.47 -5.70 2.49
CA ALA A 151 -8.67 -6.88 3.33
C ALA A 151 -7.43 -7.14 4.19
N LEU A 152 -7.63 -7.40 5.47
CA LEU A 152 -6.59 -7.84 6.39
C LEU A 152 -6.71 -9.34 6.61
N CYS A 153 -5.66 -10.07 6.27
CA CYS A 153 -5.64 -11.53 6.34
C CYS A 153 -4.49 -11.99 7.23
N PHE A 154 -4.81 -12.78 8.25
CA PHE A 154 -3.84 -13.49 9.10
C PHE A 154 -3.72 -14.91 8.60
N LEU A 155 -2.50 -15.33 8.27
CA LEU A 155 -2.22 -16.65 7.75
C LEU A 155 -2.22 -17.70 8.87
N GLU A 156 -2.58 -18.93 8.54
CA GLU A 156 -2.44 -20.08 9.45
C GLU A 156 -0.97 -20.36 9.78
N ARG A 157 -0.09 -20.16 8.80
CA ARG A 157 1.37 -20.33 8.91
C ARG A 157 2.09 -19.23 8.16
N PRO A 158 3.23 -18.76 8.68
CA PRO A 158 4.06 -17.81 7.95
C PRO A 158 4.57 -18.41 6.62
N VAL A 159 4.63 -17.57 5.58
CA VAL A 159 5.03 -17.98 4.22
C VAL A 159 6.12 -17.02 3.69
N GLU A 160 7.04 -17.55 2.89
CA GLU A 160 8.14 -16.80 2.30
C GLU A 160 7.64 -15.85 1.20
N PHE A 161 7.88 -14.55 1.40
CA PHE A 161 7.59 -13.46 0.46
C PHE A 161 8.87 -12.75 0.01
N ALA A 162 10.03 -13.36 0.16
CA ALA A 162 11.33 -12.75 -0.09
C ALA A 162 11.50 -11.38 0.58
N ALA A 163 11.00 -11.23 1.80
CA ALA A 163 11.09 -10.00 2.57
C ALA A 163 12.56 -9.59 2.80
N LEU A 164 12.85 -8.28 2.73
CA LEU A 164 14.22 -7.75 2.87
C LEU A 164 14.85 -8.03 4.26
N ASP A 165 14.03 -8.25 5.27
CA ASP A 165 14.49 -8.62 6.62
C ASP A 165 14.62 -10.13 6.84
N GLY A 166 14.38 -10.93 5.78
CA GLY A 166 14.46 -12.40 5.81
C GLY A 166 13.41 -13.08 6.67
N LYS A 167 12.39 -12.36 7.14
CA LYS A 167 11.31 -12.95 7.94
C LYS A 167 10.16 -13.39 7.03
N PRO A 168 9.58 -14.58 7.28
CA PRO A 168 8.38 -15.00 6.59
C PRO A 168 7.18 -14.11 6.98
N VAL A 169 6.21 -14.02 6.08
CA VAL A 169 5.00 -13.19 6.21
C VAL A 169 3.86 -14.02 6.79
N ASP A 170 3.17 -13.48 7.79
CA ASP A 170 1.97 -14.04 8.42
C ASP A 170 0.75 -13.11 8.34
N THR A 171 0.96 -11.87 7.92
CA THR A 171 -0.09 -10.83 7.86
C THR A 171 -0.09 -10.14 6.50
N LEU A 172 -1.23 -10.20 5.81
CA LEU A 172 -1.40 -9.61 4.47
C LEU A 172 -2.45 -8.52 4.47
N PHE A 173 -2.15 -7.41 3.82
CA PHE A 173 -3.11 -6.35 3.49
C PHE A 173 -3.33 -6.34 1.97
N ILE A 174 -4.46 -6.85 1.51
CA ILE A 174 -4.82 -6.90 0.10
C ILE A 174 -5.57 -5.63 -0.27
N ILE A 175 -5.08 -4.91 -1.28
CA ILE A 175 -5.66 -3.65 -1.73
C ILE A 175 -6.27 -3.84 -3.13
N VAL A 176 -7.58 -3.61 -3.25
CA VAL A 176 -8.31 -3.61 -4.53
C VAL A 176 -9.06 -2.29 -4.68
N THR A 177 -8.79 -1.58 -5.75
CA THR A 177 -9.37 -0.25 -6.01
C THR A 177 -9.71 -0.11 -7.49
N HIS A 178 -10.56 0.86 -7.84
CA HIS A 178 -10.97 1.13 -9.22
C HIS A 178 -10.26 2.32 -9.87
N THR A 179 -9.53 3.12 -9.07
CA THR A 179 -8.77 4.26 -9.59
C THR A 179 -7.34 4.25 -9.05
N VAL A 180 -6.42 4.78 -9.83
CA VAL A 180 -5.04 5.01 -9.40
C VAL A 180 -4.98 5.90 -8.16
N ARG A 181 -5.85 6.92 -8.10
CA ARG A 181 -5.91 7.86 -6.97
C ARG A 181 -6.28 7.17 -5.67
N SER A 182 -7.39 6.41 -5.64
CA SER A 182 -7.79 5.68 -4.44
C SER A 182 -6.78 4.61 -4.04
N HIS A 183 -6.14 3.97 -5.03
CA HIS A 183 -5.06 3.02 -4.80
C HIS A 183 -3.90 3.66 -4.03
N LEU A 184 -3.38 4.76 -4.56
CA LEU A 184 -2.26 5.48 -3.95
C LEU A 184 -2.62 6.03 -2.57
N HIS A 185 -3.84 6.55 -2.42
CA HIS A 185 -4.31 7.07 -1.15
C HIS A 185 -4.32 6.00 -0.06
N ILE A 186 -4.91 4.82 -0.33
CA ILE A 186 -4.94 3.72 0.64
C ILE A 186 -3.54 3.19 0.91
N LEU A 187 -2.76 2.90 -0.15
CA LEU A 187 -1.43 2.32 -0.03
C LEU A 187 -0.52 3.18 0.85
N SER A 188 -0.51 4.49 0.63
CA SER A 188 0.37 5.38 1.38
C SER A 188 -0.08 5.60 2.82
N ARG A 189 -1.40 5.75 3.06
CA ARG A 189 -1.90 5.87 4.43
C ARG A 189 -1.63 4.60 5.22
N LEU A 190 -1.82 3.44 4.60
CA LEU A 190 -1.53 2.16 5.21
C LEU A 190 -0.03 1.99 5.46
N ALA A 191 0.82 2.30 4.48
CA ALA A 191 2.27 2.24 4.64
C ALA A 191 2.76 3.19 5.75
N TYR A 192 2.23 4.42 5.80
CA TYR A 192 2.54 5.37 6.87
C TYR A 192 2.09 4.86 8.25
N ALA A 193 0.88 4.30 8.33
CA ALA A 193 0.36 3.67 9.55
C ALA A 193 1.27 2.55 10.04
N LEU A 194 1.59 1.62 9.15
CA LEU A 194 2.42 0.46 9.45
C LEU A 194 3.92 0.80 9.64
N HIS A 195 4.35 2.00 9.27
CA HIS A 195 5.68 2.51 9.60
C HIS A 195 5.81 2.89 11.08
N GLN A 196 4.69 3.10 11.77
CA GLN A 196 4.68 3.39 13.20
C GLN A 196 4.80 2.09 14.01
N PRO A 197 5.88 1.90 14.82
CA PRO A 197 6.10 0.64 15.53
C PRO A 197 4.99 0.26 16.51
N GLN A 198 4.29 1.28 17.05
CA GLN A 198 3.19 1.05 18.00
C GLN A 198 1.97 0.44 17.29
N LEU A 199 1.59 1.01 16.14
CA LEU A 199 0.44 0.54 15.37
C LEU A 199 0.73 -0.82 14.75
N ARG A 200 1.92 -1.02 14.18
CA ARG A 200 2.38 -2.30 13.66
C ARG A 200 2.28 -3.41 14.70
N ARG A 201 2.79 -3.17 15.91
CA ARG A 201 2.70 -4.13 17.03
C ARG A 201 1.25 -4.36 17.46
N ALA A 202 0.41 -3.32 17.46
CA ALA A 202 -1.00 -3.44 17.80
C ALA A 202 -1.74 -4.34 16.81
N VAL A 203 -1.51 -4.17 15.49
CA VAL A 203 -2.10 -5.01 14.45
C VAL A 203 -1.74 -6.49 14.64
N VAL A 204 -0.45 -6.79 14.80
CA VAL A 204 0.03 -8.18 14.94
C VAL A 204 -0.46 -8.84 16.25
N LYS A 205 -0.61 -8.07 17.32
CA LYS A 205 -1.02 -8.61 18.64
C LYS A 205 -2.53 -8.68 18.85
N THR A 206 -3.31 -7.97 18.03
CA THR A 206 -4.75 -7.83 18.25
C THR A 206 -5.53 -8.93 17.52
N THR A 207 -6.21 -9.77 18.28
CA THR A 207 -7.04 -10.85 17.75
C THR A 207 -8.52 -10.47 17.61
N LYS A 208 -8.95 -9.34 18.15
CA LYS A 208 -10.35 -8.88 18.11
C LYS A 208 -10.58 -7.97 16.92
N THR A 209 -11.46 -8.37 16.02
CA THR A 209 -11.83 -7.63 14.81
C THR A 209 -12.27 -6.19 15.09
N SER A 210 -13.10 -5.95 16.12
CA SER A 210 -13.57 -4.61 16.49
C SER A 210 -12.41 -3.68 16.89
N ALA A 211 -11.46 -4.19 17.65
CA ALA A 211 -10.30 -3.42 18.09
C ALA A 211 -9.36 -3.05 16.90
N LEU A 212 -9.25 -3.93 15.89
CA LEU A 212 -8.50 -3.61 14.68
C LEU A 212 -9.15 -2.47 13.89
N PHE A 213 -10.48 -2.47 13.75
CA PHE A 213 -11.18 -1.33 13.14
C PHE A 213 -10.97 -0.02 13.90
N GLU A 214 -11.03 -0.07 15.24
CA GLU A 214 -10.79 1.08 16.10
C GLU A 214 -9.36 1.63 15.94
N ILE A 215 -8.36 0.76 15.85
CA ILE A 215 -6.96 1.13 15.63
C ILE A 215 -6.80 1.95 14.35
N PHE A 216 -7.33 1.47 13.23
CA PHE A 216 -7.22 2.16 11.95
C PHE A 216 -8.04 3.46 11.90
N THR A 217 -9.25 3.46 12.45
CA THR A 217 -10.12 4.65 12.51
C THR A 217 -9.50 5.76 13.38
N SER A 218 -8.98 5.40 14.54
CA SER A 218 -8.31 6.36 15.44
C SER A 218 -7.04 6.93 14.83
N PHE A 219 -6.28 6.09 14.12
CA PHE A 219 -5.08 6.53 13.41
C PHE A 219 -5.41 7.56 12.33
N GLU A 220 -6.42 7.32 11.50
CA GLU A 220 -6.84 8.27 10.46
C GLU A 220 -7.31 9.60 11.04
N SER A 221 -8.06 9.57 12.12
CA SER A 221 -8.49 10.78 12.83
C SER A 221 -7.30 11.60 13.33
N SER A 222 -6.24 10.95 13.78
CA SER A 222 -5.02 11.62 14.26
C SER A 222 -4.23 12.31 13.14
N ILE A 223 -4.25 11.76 11.91
CA ILE A 223 -3.60 12.38 10.75
C ILE A 223 -4.41 13.57 10.24
N SER A 224 -5.74 13.43 10.21
CA SER A 224 -6.63 14.48 9.70
C SER A 224 -6.69 15.71 10.63
N SER A 225 -6.38 15.54 11.91
CA SER A 225 -6.37 16.59 12.93
C SER A 225 -5.02 17.30 13.10
N SER A 226 -3.96 16.84 12.42
CA SER A 226 -2.68 17.55 12.44
C SER A 226 -2.78 18.76 11.51
N PRO A 227 -2.77 20.03 12.03
CA PRO A 227 -2.75 21.20 11.18
C PRO A 227 -1.47 21.16 10.36
N SER A 228 -1.61 21.44 9.05
CA SER A 228 -0.50 21.73 8.16
C SER A 228 0.44 22.72 8.85
N GLY A 229 1.53 22.17 9.40
CA GLY A 229 2.52 22.96 10.15
C GLY A 229 3.08 24.06 9.26
N THR A 230 2.76 25.25 9.64
CA THR A 230 3.50 26.48 9.32
C THR A 230 4.98 26.25 9.68
N VAL A 231 5.86 26.23 8.72
CA VAL A 231 7.14 26.96 8.61
C VAL A 231 7.70 26.73 7.20
#